data_15351b3ef54782ad9eb0b06d297f85bf
#
_entry.id   15351b3ef54782ad9eb0b06d297f85bf
#
_cell.length_a   1.000
_cell.length_b   1.000
_cell.length_c   1.000
_cell.angle_alpha   90.00
_cell.angle_beta   90.00
_cell.angle_gamma   90.00
#
_symmetry.space_group_name_H-M   'P 1'
#
loop_
_entity.id
_entity.type
_entity.pdbx_description
1 polymer ?
#
loop_
_entity_poly.entity_id
_entity_poly.type
_entity_poly.pdbx_seq_one_letter_code
_entity_poly.pdbx_strand_id
1 'polypeptide(L)'
;MTIQALIISTMLPFYISLPFINQSSNNNEIPITWQIPSTILLTLIFNKKVLFRAFSIYMILGLFIFPVFQEGGSLGYLLTPNFGYLLGTYPLIIIIDILNKKNKLNIWNFLKNGFLAILAMHLTGIIYNFILLIFHNKFSIFLYNLGKYSAGNIGYHLIIIIPLILLIKPIKYFKYNKND
;
A
#
# COMPACT_ATOMS: atom_id res chain seq x y z
N MET A 1 -13.94 -6.70 10.92
CA MET A 1 -14.14 -5.87 9.70
C MET A 1 -12.83 -5.31 9.12
N THR A 2 -11.98 -4.56 9.85
CA THR A 2 -10.74 -3.97 9.28
C THR A 2 -9.73 -5.00 8.78
N ILE A 3 -9.49 -6.10 9.51
CA ILE A 3 -8.57 -7.17 9.11
C ILE A 3 -9.10 -7.90 7.87
N GLN A 4 -10.38 -8.22 7.85
CA GLN A 4 -11.04 -8.86 6.69
C GLN A 4 -10.93 -7.98 5.45
N ALA A 5 -11.16 -6.66 5.56
CA ALA A 5 -11.01 -5.73 4.46
C ALA A 5 -9.55 -5.70 3.93
N LEU A 6 -8.55 -5.76 4.82
CA LEU A 6 -7.14 -5.83 4.42
C LEU A 6 -6.84 -7.14 3.67
N ILE A 7 -7.30 -8.29 4.18
CA ILE A 7 -7.09 -9.60 3.54
C ILE A 7 -7.77 -9.63 2.17
N ILE A 8 -9.05 -9.28 2.10
CA ILE A 8 -9.81 -9.28 0.84
C ILE A 8 -9.16 -8.35 -0.18
N SER A 9 -8.75 -7.14 0.25
CA SER A 9 -8.12 -6.17 -0.65
C SER A 9 -6.77 -6.64 -1.21
N THR A 10 -6.06 -7.49 -0.48
CA THR A 10 -4.80 -8.09 -0.96
C THR A 10 -5.06 -9.21 -1.96
N MET A 11 -6.15 -9.94 -1.79
CA MET A 11 -6.52 -11.07 -2.63
C MET A 11 -7.26 -10.67 -3.93
N LEU A 12 -7.59 -9.39 -4.09
CA LEU A 12 -8.21 -8.86 -5.30
C LEU A 12 -7.16 -8.16 -6.17
N PRO A 13 -6.44 -8.87 -7.04
CA PRO A 13 -5.54 -8.25 -7.99
C PRO A 13 -6.35 -7.59 -9.11
N PHE A 14 -5.86 -6.49 -9.63
CA PHE A 14 -6.32 -5.94 -10.90
C PHE A 14 -5.11 -5.72 -11.82
N TYR A 15 -5.35 -5.89 -13.10
CA TYR A 15 -4.33 -5.77 -14.11
C TYR A 15 -4.61 -4.51 -14.92
N ILE A 16 -3.63 -3.63 -15.05
CA ILE A 16 -3.70 -2.47 -15.93
C ILE A 16 -2.70 -2.70 -17.04
N SER A 17 -3.19 -2.87 -18.26
CA SER A 17 -2.35 -2.84 -19.46
C SER A 17 -2.19 -1.40 -19.93
N LEU A 18 -0.97 -0.89 -19.98
CA LEU A 18 -0.71 0.42 -20.58
C LEU A 18 -0.53 0.23 -22.10
N PRO A 19 -1.31 0.97 -22.95
CA PRO A 19 -1.31 0.79 -24.40
C PRO A 19 0.02 1.18 -25.08
N PHE A 20 0.96 1.77 -24.33
CA PHE A 20 2.21 2.29 -24.88
C PHE A 20 3.45 1.47 -24.48
N ILE A 21 3.32 0.42 -23.69
CA ILE A 21 4.44 -0.47 -23.37
C ILE A 21 4.37 -1.66 -24.31
N ASN A 22 5.32 -1.75 -25.25
CA ASN A 22 5.43 -2.83 -26.22
C ASN A 22 5.39 -4.21 -25.54
N GLN A 23 4.39 -4.99 -25.92
CA GLN A 23 4.18 -6.39 -25.48
C GLN A 23 5.20 -7.38 -26.09
N SER A 24 6.42 -7.00 -26.30
CA SER A 24 7.43 -7.88 -26.88
C SER A 24 8.20 -8.67 -25.83
N SER A 25 7.51 -9.38 -24.98
CA SER A 25 7.94 -10.65 -24.34
C SER A 25 7.14 -10.94 -23.07
N ASN A 26 6.40 -12.01 -23.11
CA ASN A 26 5.87 -12.81 -22.01
C ASN A 26 5.56 -12.12 -20.67
N ASN A 27 4.24 -11.85 -20.44
CA ASN A 27 3.59 -11.79 -19.10
C ASN A 27 4.25 -10.91 -18.03
N ASN A 28 4.61 -9.67 -18.35
CA ASN A 28 4.99 -8.67 -17.36
C ASN A 28 3.78 -7.87 -16.84
N GLU A 29 2.63 -8.52 -16.69
CA GLU A 29 1.53 -7.94 -15.96
C GLU A 29 1.93 -7.88 -14.49
N ILE A 30 2.18 -6.66 -14.00
CA ILE A 30 2.45 -6.45 -12.57
C ILE A 30 1.11 -6.49 -11.86
N PRO A 31 0.82 -7.52 -11.07
CA PRO A 31 -0.42 -7.59 -10.33
C PRO A 31 -0.44 -6.47 -9.28
N ILE A 32 -1.38 -5.56 -9.39
CA ILE A 32 -1.61 -4.49 -8.42
C ILE A 32 -2.79 -4.92 -7.56
N THR A 33 -2.67 -4.76 -6.25
CA THR A 33 -3.75 -5.09 -5.34
C THR A 33 -4.49 -3.85 -4.85
N TRP A 34 -5.73 -4.05 -4.39
CA TRP A 34 -6.51 -3.01 -3.73
C TRP A 34 -6.02 -2.68 -2.31
N GLN A 35 -4.90 -3.25 -1.86
CA GLN A 35 -4.40 -3.09 -0.50
C GLN A 35 -4.12 -1.62 -0.14
N ILE A 36 -3.41 -0.89 -1.01
CA ILE A 36 -3.04 0.50 -0.75
C ILE A 36 -4.26 1.42 -0.73
N PRO A 37 -5.15 1.41 -1.76
CA PRO A 37 -6.39 2.19 -1.73
C PRO A 37 -7.25 1.89 -0.52
N SER A 38 -7.44 0.61 -0.19
CA SER A 38 -8.23 0.19 0.97
C SER A 38 -7.62 0.68 2.27
N THR A 39 -6.29 0.60 2.43
CA THR A 39 -5.61 1.10 3.62
C THR A 39 -5.78 2.61 3.78
N ILE A 40 -5.69 3.37 2.67
CA ILE A 40 -5.94 4.82 2.68
C ILE A 40 -7.36 5.12 3.17
N LEU A 41 -8.37 4.45 2.59
CA LEU A 41 -9.77 4.61 2.98
C LEU A 41 -10.00 4.22 4.44
N LEU A 42 -9.49 3.09 4.87
CA LEU A 42 -9.62 2.62 6.25
C LEU A 42 -8.98 3.62 7.24
N THR A 43 -7.87 4.27 6.86
CA THR A 43 -7.23 5.29 7.70
C THR A 43 -8.08 6.55 7.83
N LEU A 44 -8.94 6.87 6.84
CA LEU A 44 -9.89 7.98 6.93
C LEU A 44 -11.07 7.67 7.85
N ILE A 45 -11.50 6.40 7.88
CA ILE A 45 -12.69 5.95 8.61
C ILE A 45 -12.36 5.60 10.06
N PHE A 46 -11.29 4.85 10.27
CA PHE A 46 -10.91 4.30 11.57
C PHE A 46 -9.78 5.09 12.23
N ASN A 47 -9.67 4.98 13.54
CA ASN A 47 -8.55 5.54 14.30
C ASN A 47 -7.24 4.82 13.94
N LYS A 48 -6.15 5.58 13.88
CA LYS A 48 -4.79 5.05 13.64
C LYS A 48 -4.47 3.82 14.52
N LYS A 49 -4.81 3.88 15.83
CA LYS A 49 -4.55 2.75 16.76
C LYS A 49 -5.25 1.46 16.34
N VAL A 50 -6.49 1.55 15.86
CA VAL A 50 -7.27 0.40 15.39
C VAL A 50 -6.63 -0.18 14.15
N LEU A 51 -6.26 0.67 13.21
CA LEU A 51 -5.68 0.23 11.94
C LEU A 51 -4.28 -0.37 12.12
N PHE A 52 -3.47 0.22 13.00
CA PHE A 52 -2.17 -0.36 13.38
C PHE A 52 -2.30 -1.77 13.93
N ARG A 53 -3.21 -1.98 14.89
CA ARG A 53 -3.47 -3.30 15.45
C ARG A 53 -3.97 -4.28 14.39
N ALA A 54 -4.93 -3.86 13.57
CA ALA A 54 -5.46 -4.68 12.49
C ALA A 54 -4.37 -5.09 11.50
N PHE A 55 -3.50 -4.15 11.11
CA PHE A 55 -2.40 -4.40 10.20
C PHE A 55 -1.33 -5.30 10.84
N SER A 56 -1.01 -5.11 12.13
CA SER A 56 -0.08 -5.99 12.83
C SER A 56 -0.62 -7.42 12.94
N ILE A 57 -1.92 -7.60 13.20
CA ILE A 57 -2.55 -8.92 13.20
C ILE A 57 -2.50 -9.53 11.79
N TYR A 58 -2.80 -8.74 10.75
CA TYR A 58 -2.68 -9.18 9.35
C TYR A 58 -1.25 -9.66 9.03
N MET A 59 -0.22 -8.92 9.49
CA MET A 59 1.18 -9.31 9.33
C MET A 59 1.50 -10.63 10.03
N ILE A 60 1.05 -10.81 11.27
CA ILE A 60 1.25 -12.06 12.02
C ILE A 60 0.56 -13.23 11.32
N LEU A 61 -0.69 -13.04 10.89
CA LEU A 61 -1.43 -14.07 10.16
C LEU A 61 -0.68 -14.49 8.89
N GLY A 62 -0.17 -13.51 8.10
CA GLY A 62 0.53 -13.78 6.85
C GLY A 62 1.89 -14.44 7.01
N LEU A 63 2.61 -14.16 8.10
CA LEU A 63 3.92 -14.74 8.36
C LEU A 63 3.85 -16.14 8.99
N PHE A 64 2.84 -16.42 9.81
CA PHE A 64 2.86 -17.62 10.66
C PHE A 64 1.69 -18.59 10.41
N ILE A 65 0.55 -18.12 9.86
CA ILE A 65 -0.67 -18.93 9.87
C ILE A 65 -1.20 -19.18 8.45
N PHE A 66 -1.43 -18.13 7.65
CA PHE A 66 -2.06 -18.23 6.35
C PHE A 66 -1.30 -17.42 5.29
N PRO A 67 -1.22 -17.88 4.04
CA PRO A 67 -0.58 -17.16 2.94
C PRO A 67 -1.49 -16.02 2.42
N VAL A 68 -1.72 -14.99 3.26
CA VAL A 68 -2.65 -13.87 2.95
C VAL A 68 -1.98 -12.69 2.26
N PHE A 69 -0.67 -12.72 2.00
CA PHE A 69 0.03 -11.69 1.24
C PHE A 69 -0.09 -11.93 -0.27
N GLN A 70 0.14 -10.89 -1.06
CA GLN A 70 -0.03 -10.92 -2.52
C GLN A 70 0.73 -12.06 -3.23
N GLU A 71 1.93 -12.40 -2.78
CA GLU A 71 2.78 -13.44 -3.36
C GLU A 71 2.94 -14.63 -2.39
N GLY A 72 1.97 -14.85 -1.50
CA GLY A 72 1.99 -15.96 -0.56
C GLY A 72 2.06 -15.52 0.91
N GLY A 73 2.87 -16.19 1.69
CA GLY A 73 3.06 -15.96 3.12
C GLY A 73 4.20 -16.82 3.64
N SER A 74 4.30 -16.96 4.93
CA SER A 74 5.34 -17.65 5.69
C SER A 74 6.55 -16.76 6.05
N LEU A 75 7.41 -17.28 6.90
CA LEU A 75 8.64 -16.59 7.32
C LEU A 75 9.59 -16.29 6.15
N GLY A 76 9.54 -17.09 5.09
CA GLY A 76 10.31 -16.84 3.87
C GLY A 76 9.96 -15.51 3.19
N TYR A 77 8.75 -14.98 3.42
CA TYR A 77 8.33 -13.69 2.88
C TYR A 77 9.19 -12.52 3.38
N LEU A 78 9.80 -12.66 4.57
CA LEU A 78 10.76 -11.68 5.11
C LEU A 78 11.96 -11.46 4.17
N LEU A 79 12.34 -12.44 3.38
CA LEU A 79 13.47 -12.33 2.45
C LEU A 79 13.06 -11.80 1.07
N THR A 80 11.81 -11.43 0.89
CA THR A 80 11.31 -10.88 -0.37
C THR A 80 11.33 -9.35 -0.35
N PRO A 81 11.57 -8.69 -1.49
CA PRO A 81 11.47 -7.23 -1.61
C PRO A 81 10.08 -6.69 -1.23
N ASN A 82 9.02 -7.44 -1.53
CA ASN A 82 7.64 -7.08 -1.22
C ASN A 82 7.40 -6.82 0.26
N PHE A 83 8.11 -7.53 1.13
CA PHE A 83 7.97 -7.32 2.57
C PHE A 83 8.32 -5.90 3.00
N GLY A 84 9.31 -5.27 2.36
CA GLY A 84 9.67 -3.87 2.63
C GLY A 84 8.55 -2.89 2.28
N TYR A 85 7.85 -3.12 1.17
CA TYR A 85 6.69 -2.30 0.78
C TYR A 85 5.51 -2.55 1.71
N LEU A 86 5.35 -3.78 2.17
CA LEU A 86 4.34 -4.14 3.16
C LEU A 86 4.62 -3.43 4.49
N LEU A 87 5.86 -3.42 4.98
CA LEU A 87 6.28 -2.62 6.14
C LEU A 87 6.03 -1.12 5.93
N GLY A 88 6.19 -0.63 4.71
CA GLY A 88 5.91 0.74 4.32
C GLY A 88 4.45 1.17 4.51
N THR A 89 3.53 0.23 4.72
CA THR A 89 2.14 0.53 5.07
C THR A 89 2.02 1.20 6.45
N TYR A 90 2.93 0.94 7.38
CA TYR A 90 2.94 1.62 8.68
C TYR A 90 3.18 3.14 8.56
N PRO A 91 4.27 3.62 7.93
CA PRO A 91 4.44 5.06 7.71
C PRO A 91 3.32 5.66 6.84
N LEU A 92 2.76 4.94 5.86
CA LEU A 92 1.60 5.39 5.10
C LEU A 92 0.42 5.71 6.02
N ILE A 93 0.05 4.81 6.93
CA ILE A 93 -1.04 5.01 7.91
C ILE A 93 -0.74 6.21 8.81
N ILE A 94 0.50 6.35 9.30
CA ILE A 94 0.91 7.44 10.18
C ILE A 94 0.76 8.79 9.47
N ILE A 95 1.27 8.91 8.27
CA ILE A 95 1.28 10.16 7.51
C ILE A 95 -0.15 10.60 7.19
N ILE A 96 -1.00 9.67 6.71
CA ILE A 96 -2.39 9.99 6.42
C ILE A 96 -3.14 10.44 7.68
N ASP A 97 -2.97 9.73 8.82
CA ASP A 97 -3.65 10.10 10.07
C ASP A 97 -3.20 11.49 10.58
N ILE A 98 -1.89 11.76 10.59
CA ILE A 98 -1.34 13.05 11.06
C ILE A 98 -1.80 14.20 10.16
N LEU A 99 -1.64 14.06 8.85
CA LEU A 99 -1.93 15.12 7.91
C LEU A 99 -3.44 15.40 7.79
N ASN A 100 -4.28 14.38 7.90
CA ASN A 100 -5.74 14.56 7.87
C ASN A 100 -6.30 15.15 9.17
N LYS A 101 -5.60 14.97 10.29
CA LYS A 101 -5.94 15.68 11.53
C LYS A 101 -5.52 17.15 11.50
N LYS A 102 -4.37 17.44 10.89
CA LYS A 102 -3.83 18.79 10.78
C LYS A 102 -4.56 19.63 9.73
N ASN A 103 -4.90 19.03 8.61
CA ASN A 103 -5.50 19.70 7.46
C ASN A 103 -7.00 19.41 7.38
N LYS A 104 -7.80 20.43 6.98
CA LYS A 104 -9.19 20.17 6.61
C LYS A 104 -9.25 19.14 5.49
N LEU A 105 -10.12 18.12 5.63
CA LEU A 105 -10.32 17.11 4.60
C LEU A 105 -11.02 17.75 3.39
N ASN A 106 -10.23 18.11 2.38
CA ASN A 106 -10.67 18.55 1.07
C ASN A 106 -9.91 17.75 0.00
N ILE A 107 -10.32 17.89 -1.26
CA ILE A 107 -9.76 17.13 -2.38
C ILE A 107 -8.24 17.35 -2.49
N TRP A 108 -7.77 18.59 -2.43
CA TRP A 108 -6.36 18.94 -2.58
C TRP A 108 -5.49 18.39 -1.44
N ASN A 109 -5.96 18.56 -0.21
CA ASN A 109 -5.27 18.02 0.95
C ASN A 109 -5.25 16.48 0.92
N PHE A 110 -6.34 15.84 0.48
CA PHE A 110 -6.40 14.39 0.33
C PHE A 110 -5.38 13.89 -0.69
N LEU A 111 -5.33 14.49 -1.87
CA LEU A 111 -4.36 14.13 -2.91
C LEU A 111 -2.92 14.33 -2.43
N LYS A 112 -2.62 15.49 -1.84
CA LYS A 112 -1.29 15.79 -1.29
C LYS A 112 -0.88 14.83 -0.20
N ASN A 113 -1.78 14.56 0.75
CA ASN A 113 -1.52 13.66 1.88
C ASN A 113 -1.33 12.23 1.41
N GLY A 114 -2.15 11.76 0.46
CA GLY A 114 -2.03 10.45 -0.18
C GLY A 114 -0.73 10.29 -0.95
N PHE A 115 -0.35 11.32 -1.72
CA PHE A 115 0.94 11.34 -2.43
C PHE A 115 2.12 11.19 -1.47
N LEU A 116 2.17 12.00 -0.40
CA LEU A 116 3.24 11.93 0.59
C LEU A 116 3.28 10.58 1.32
N ALA A 117 2.12 10.01 1.61
CA ALA A 117 2.02 8.72 2.27
C ALA A 117 2.52 7.57 1.37
N ILE A 118 2.17 7.59 0.07
CA ILE A 118 2.67 6.62 -0.90
C ILE A 118 4.19 6.76 -1.08
N LEU A 119 4.72 7.98 -1.16
CA LEU A 119 6.16 8.19 -1.23
C LEU A 119 6.87 7.59 -0.03
N ALA A 120 6.36 7.80 1.19
CA ALA A 120 6.95 7.23 2.40
C ALA A 120 6.91 5.69 2.40
N MET A 121 5.83 5.10 1.89
CA MET A 121 5.73 3.65 1.71
C MET A 121 6.81 3.14 0.73
N HIS A 122 6.95 3.78 -0.42
CA HIS A 122 7.97 3.40 -1.40
C HIS A 122 9.39 3.59 -0.87
N LEU A 123 9.67 4.68 -0.14
CA LEU A 123 10.96 4.89 0.49
C LEU A 123 11.31 3.76 1.48
N THR A 124 10.35 3.33 2.29
CA THR A 124 10.54 2.18 3.20
C THR A 124 10.85 0.90 2.42
N GLY A 125 10.12 0.64 1.33
CA GLY A 125 10.37 -0.51 0.45
C GLY A 125 11.75 -0.48 -0.20
N ILE A 126 12.20 0.69 -0.67
CA ILE A 126 13.53 0.89 -1.26
C ILE A 126 14.63 0.66 -0.23
N ILE A 127 14.49 1.22 0.98
CA ILE A 127 15.45 1.02 2.08
C ILE A 127 15.55 -0.48 2.41
N TYR A 128 14.43 -1.16 2.52
CA TYR A 128 14.40 -2.60 2.78
C TYR A 128 15.09 -3.39 1.66
N ASN A 129 14.80 -3.08 0.42
CA ASN A 129 15.43 -3.71 -0.74
C ASN A 129 16.96 -3.46 -0.77
N PHE A 130 17.40 -2.28 -0.33
CA PHE A 130 18.82 -1.97 -0.16
C PHE A 130 19.48 -2.82 0.95
N ILE A 131 18.76 -3.07 2.05
CA ILE A 131 19.24 -4.00 3.10
C ILE A 131 19.40 -5.40 2.51
N LEU A 132 18.42 -5.90 1.73
CA LEU A 132 18.52 -7.20 1.07
C LEU A 132 19.70 -7.27 0.09
N LEU A 133 20.05 -6.15 -0.59
CA LEU A 133 21.24 -6.08 -1.44
C LEU A 133 22.52 -6.39 -0.65
N ILE A 134 22.65 -5.85 0.56
CA ILE A 134 23.82 -6.09 1.41
C ILE A 134 23.97 -7.59 1.73
N PHE A 135 22.86 -8.28 1.98
CA PHE A 135 22.87 -9.72 2.26
C PHE A 135 23.12 -10.58 1.02
N HIS A 136 22.54 -10.22 -0.13
CA HIS A 136 22.64 -11.03 -1.34
C HIS A 136 23.79 -10.64 -2.26
N ASN A 137 24.38 -9.47 -2.09
CA ASN A 137 25.50 -8.91 -2.86
C ASN A 137 25.27 -8.95 -4.40
N LYS A 138 24.04 -8.75 -4.86
CA LYS A 138 23.65 -8.79 -6.28
C LYS A 138 22.96 -7.50 -6.70
N PHE A 139 23.73 -6.53 -7.21
CA PHE A 139 23.23 -5.21 -7.59
C PHE A 139 22.18 -5.27 -8.74
N SER A 140 22.31 -6.21 -9.67
CA SER A 140 21.34 -6.39 -10.75
C SER A 140 19.95 -6.76 -10.24
N ILE A 141 19.86 -7.59 -9.19
CA ILE A 141 18.60 -7.96 -8.54
C ILE A 141 17.99 -6.75 -7.85
N PHE A 142 18.80 -5.93 -7.19
CA PHE A 142 18.33 -4.70 -6.57
C PHE A 142 17.70 -3.74 -7.58
N LEU A 143 18.37 -3.49 -8.71
CA LEU A 143 17.83 -2.63 -9.78
C LEU A 143 16.54 -3.20 -10.39
N TYR A 144 16.49 -4.50 -10.65
CA TYR A 144 15.28 -5.17 -11.12
C TYR A 144 14.11 -4.98 -10.15
N ASN A 145 14.35 -5.18 -8.85
CA ASN A 145 13.34 -5.01 -7.81
C ASN A 145 12.86 -3.55 -7.68
N LEU A 146 13.77 -2.57 -7.82
CA LEU A 146 13.39 -1.16 -7.87
C LEU A 146 12.48 -0.86 -9.07
N GLY A 147 12.82 -1.39 -10.23
CA GLY A 147 12.00 -1.27 -11.44
C GLY A 147 10.60 -1.88 -11.22
N LYS A 148 10.57 -3.13 -10.75
CA LYS A 148 9.32 -3.89 -10.58
C LYS A 148 8.42 -3.30 -9.49
N TYR A 149 8.93 -3.06 -8.30
CA TYR A 149 8.10 -2.76 -7.12
C TYR A 149 7.96 -1.27 -6.81
N SER A 150 8.89 -0.41 -7.24
CA SER A 150 8.77 1.04 -7.06
C SER A 150 8.40 1.75 -8.35
N ALA A 151 9.28 1.78 -9.34
CA ALA A 151 9.06 2.57 -10.55
C ALA A 151 7.80 2.11 -11.33
N GLY A 152 7.56 0.80 -11.42
CA GLY A 152 6.38 0.25 -12.08
C GLY A 152 5.08 0.52 -11.32
N ASN A 153 5.10 0.54 -9.98
CA ASN A 153 3.89 0.61 -9.17
C ASN A 153 3.53 2.01 -8.68
N ILE A 154 4.49 2.93 -8.52
CA ILE A 154 4.21 4.26 -7.97
C ILE A 154 3.18 5.04 -8.80
N GLY A 155 3.27 4.95 -10.11
CA GLY A 155 2.31 5.59 -11.02
C GLY A 155 0.89 5.07 -10.80
N TYR A 156 0.72 3.76 -10.67
CA TYR A 156 -0.57 3.13 -10.42
C TYR A 156 -1.14 3.51 -9.05
N HIS A 157 -0.31 3.49 -8.00
CA HIS A 157 -0.73 3.89 -6.67
C HIS A 157 -1.19 5.36 -6.63
N LEU A 158 -0.56 6.24 -7.42
CA LEU A 158 -0.97 7.64 -7.53
C LEU A 158 -2.28 7.80 -8.30
N ILE A 159 -2.45 7.09 -9.42
CA ILE A 159 -3.68 7.14 -10.22
C ILE A 159 -4.88 6.63 -9.41
N ILE A 160 -4.71 5.58 -8.64
CA ILE A 160 -5.78 4.97 -7.84
C ILE A 160 -6.30 5.90 -6.72
N ILE A 161 -5.51 6.86 -6.26
CA ILE A 161 -6.00 7.87 -5.29
C ILE A 161 -7.12 8.72 -5.89
N ILE A 162 -7.12 8.94 -7.20
CA ILE A 162 -8.09 9.84 -7.87
C ILE A 162 -9.54 9.36 -7.66
N PRO A 163 -9.93 8.12 -7.97
CA PRO A 163 -11.29 7.67 -7.76
C PRO A 163 -11.71 7.66 -6.29
N LEU A 164 -10.75 7.54 -5.34
CA LEU A 164 -11.06 7.62 -3.91
C LEU A 164 -11.59 9.00 -3.48
N ILE A 165 -11.35 10.04 -4.28
CA ILE A 165 -11.90 11.40 -4.06
C ILE A 165 -13.43 11.38 -3.96
N LEU A 166 -14.08 10.53 -4.75
CA LEU A 166 -15.54 10.40 -4.75
C LEU A 166 -16.08 9.94 -3.40
N LEU A 167 -15.26 9.22 -2.62
CA LEU A 167 -15.63 8.70 -1.30
C LEU A 167 -15.39 9.71 -0.17
N ILE A 168 -14.71 10.84 -0.42
CA ILE A 168 -14.42 11.84 0.62
C ILE A 168 -15.72 12.47 1.17
N LYS A 169 -16.67 12.79 0.29
CA LYS A 169 -17.95 13.41 0.70
C LYS A 169 -18.74 12.49 1.65
N PRO A 170 -19.05 11.23 1.28
CA PRO A 170 -19.75 10.32 2.18
C PRO A 170 -18.97 10.05 3.48
N ILE A 171 -17.65 9.90 3.43
CA ILE A 171 -16.84 9.70 4.64
C ILE A 171 -16.94 10.89 5.58
N LYS A 172 -16.89 12.12 5.05
CA LYS A 172 -17.11 13.33 5.84
C LYS A 172 -18.47 13.32 6.52
N TYR A 173 -19.51 13.02 5.79
CA TYR A 173 -20.88 12.95 6.31
C TYR A 173 -20.98 11.96 7.47
N PHE A 174 -20.49 10.73 7.31
CA PHE A 174 -20.49 9.73 8.37
C PHE A 174 -19.68 10.11 9.60
N LYS A 175 -18.59 10.86 9.43
CA LYS A 175 -17.72 11.28 10.54
C LYS A 175 -18.29 12.44 11.33
N TYR A 176 -19.05 13.34 10.70
CA TYR A 176 -19.73 14.44 11.36
C TYR A 176 -20.97 13.98 12.13
N ASN A 177 -21.80 13.12 11.56
CA ASN A 177 -23.02 12.64 12.21
C ASN A 177 -22.77 11.63 13.35
N LYS A 178 -21.55 11.20 13.58
CA LYS A 178 -21.20 10.29 14.67
C LYS A 178 -20.72 11.01 15.92
N ASN A 179 -20.57 12.33 15.86
CA ASN A 179 -20.11 13.18 16.98
C ASN A 179 -21.26 14.05 17.56
N ASP A 180 -22.47 13.91 17.02
CA ASP A 180 -23.73 14.38 17.57
C ASP A 180 -24.48 13.18 18.22
#